data_a610cff4c650a376c8188fbfb1ea6442
#
_entry.id   a610cff4c650a376c8188fbfb1ea6442
#
_cell.length_a   1.000
_cell.length_b   1.000
_cell.length_c   1.000
_cell.angle_alpha   90.00
_cell.angle_beta   90.00
_cell.angle_gamma   90.00
#
_symmetry.space_group_name_H-M   'P 1'
#
loop_
_entity.id
_entity.type
_entity.pdbx_description
1 polymer ?
#
loop_
_entity_poly.entity_id
_entity_poly.type
_entity_poly.pdbx_seq_one_letter_code
_entity_poly.pdbx_strand_id
1 'polypeptide(L)'
;CRVPNWWKKKYSSVKINVNIGEKKPSLLGFESILSAQPSLIVNGHALTKKEISELLKMEEGLGWLKGQWVEINHNKLQQLLEQMEKYDGTISLKDALTKTYISDEDNVDVDLGVQISNGKWLRETLGQLKDPSKIRNKAKPKYLKATLRPYQKNGYNWLNQMNDLGFGACLADDMGLGKTIQVISFLEKMYENNKESHVLLIVPASLLGNWSKEIDKFAPRMTYHILHGKTNILDEDCFATITTYGMALRMECLQERVWDCLILDEAQAIKNPATKQTRAIKKIPSQMRIAMTGTPIENDLSNLWSLFDFLNKGLLGSATDFKNYTKKVQAYPEYITKLKMMVSPFILRRLKTDKSIISDLPDKMEITEHV
;
A
#
# COMPACT_ATOMS: atom_id res chain seq x y z
N CYS A 1 47.03 6.64 21.95
CA CYS A 1 47.20 7.28 20.63
C CYS A 1 45.85 7.80 20.14
N ARG A 2 45.71 9.09 19.86
CA ARG A 2 44.50 9.62 19.21
C ARG A 2 44.61 9.33 17.70
N VAL A 3 43.69 8.50 17.20
CA VAL A 3 43.60 8.19 15.79
C VAL A 3 43.03 9.42 15.04
N PRO A 4 43.67 9.92 13.97
CA PRO A 4 43.19 11.07 13.21
C PRO A 4 41.78 10.83 12.62
N ASN A 5 40.95 11.89 12.53
CA ASN A 5 39.55 11.78 12.06
C ASN A 5 39.39 11.23 10.63
N TRP A 6 40.43 11.38 9.77
CA TRP A 6 40.43 10.79 8.43
C TRP A 6 40.61 9.27 8.43
N TRP A 7 41.14 8.68 9.50
CA TRP A 7 41.31 7.24 9.67
C TRP A 7 39.97 6.54 9.89
N LYS A 8 39.03 7.18 10.60
CA LYS A 8 37.69 6.67 10.88
C LYS A 8 36.85 6.39 9.60
N LYS A 9 37.21 6.97 8.45
CA LYS A 9 36.54 6.76 7.16
C LYS A 9 37.05 5.55 6.37
N LYS A 10 38.07 4.82 6.81
CA LYS A 10 38.75 3.77 6.05
C LYS A 10 38.47 2.34 6.53
N TYR A 11 37.77 2.15 7.64
CA TYR A 11 37.41 0.82 8.11
C TYR A 11 35.89 0.65 8.21
N SER A 12 35.48 -0.58 8.01
CA SER A 12 34.06 -0.95 8.01
C SER A 12 33.70 -1.61 9.31
N SER A 13 32.52 -1.26 9.86
CA SER A 13 31.97 -1.97 11.01
C SER A 13 31.08 -3.12 10.57
N VAL A 14 31.04 -4.18 11.39
CA VAL A 14 30.07 -5.26 11.23
C VAL A 14 28.69 -4.73 11.61
N LYS A 15 27.68 -5.04 10.80
CA LYS A 15 26.27 -4.64 11.01
C LYS A 15 25.36 -5.85 10.82
N ILE A 16 24.18 -5.82 11.42
CA ILE A 16 23.11 -6.76 11.07
C ILE A 16 22.37 -6.23 9.85
N ASN A 17 22.17 -7.09 8.86
CA ASN A 17 21.21 -6.86 7.78
C ASN A 17 20.07 -7.87 7.90
N VAL A 18 18.84 -7.40 7.97
CA VAL A 18 17.64 -8.25 7.95
C VAL A 18 17.03 -8.20 6.56
N ASN A 19 17.16 -9.27 5.78
CA ASN A 19 16.57 -9.41 4.46
C ASN A 19 15.13 -9.90 4.61
N ILE A 20 14.15 -9.11 4.19
CA ILE A 20 12.72 -9.38 4.40
C ILE A 20 12.04 -9.68 3.07
N GLY A 21 11.29 -10.81 3.01
CA GLY A 21 10.45 -11.14 1.86
C GLY A 21 11.23 -11.58 0.63
N GLU A 22 12.19 -12.48 0.79
CA GLU A 22 12.90 -13.09 -0.32
C GLU A 22 11.97 -13.95 -1.19
N LYS A 23 11.02 -14.66 -0.56
CA LYS A 23 10.04 -15.52 -1.22
C LYS A 23 8.63 -15.01 -1.02
N LYS A 24 7.72 -15.34 -1.97
CA LYS A 24 6.30 -15.07 -1.86
C LYS A 24 5.72 -15.75 -0.62
N PRO A 25 4.96 -15.05 0.24
CA PRO A 25 4.30 -15.64 1.39
C PRO A 25 3.18 -16.59 0.96
N SER A 26 2.84 -17.54 1.82
CA SER A 26 1.73 -18.50 1.59
C SER A 26 0.36 -17.85 1.61
N LEU A 27 0.16 -16.88 2.50
CA LEU A 27 -1.03 -16.05 2.57
C LEU A 27 -0.68 -14.64 2.11
N LEU A 28 -1.62 -13.95 1.47
CA LEU A 28 -1.45 -12.59 0.97
C LEU A 28 -2.26 -11.60 1.82
N GLY A 29 -1.85 -10.33 1.82
CA GLY A 29 -2.44 -9.26 2.61
C GLY A 29 -1.46 -8.66 3.61
N PHE A 30 -1.89 -7.61 4.32
CA PHE A 30 -1.03 -6.88 5.27
C PHE A 30 -0.58 -7.72 6.46
N GLU A 31 -1.38 -8.69 6.87
CA GLU A 31 -1.06 -9.62 7.96
C GLU A 31 -0.24 -10.84 7.47
N SER A 32 0.14 -10.88 6.18
CA SER A 32 0.96 -11.96 5.66
C SER A 32 2.32 -11.99 6.34
N ILE A 33 2.77 -13.19 6.68
CA ILE A 33 4.04 -13.44 7.33
C ILE A 33 5.12 -13.60 6.27
N LEU A 34 6.11 -12.72 6.29
CA LEU A 34 7.29 -12.76 5.44
C LEU A 34 8.46 -13.40 6.17
N SER A 35 9.32 -14.08 5.43
CA SER A 35 10.62 -14.50 5.95
C SER A 35 11.48 -13.28 6.26
N ALA A 36 12.06 -13.22 7.44
CA ALA A 36 13.03 -12.24 7.85
C ALA A 36 14.34 -12.98 8.12
N GLN A 37 15.34 -12.81 7.26
CA GLN A 37 16.60 -13.52 7.35
C GLN A 37 17.69 -12.56 7.83
N PRO A 38 18.07 -12.60 9.12
CA PRO A 38 19.17 -11.82 9.63
C PRO A 38 20.50 -12.37 9.15
N SER A 39 21.42 -11.48 8.82
CA SER A 39 22.79 -11.80 8.45
C SER A 39 23.73 -10.72 8.94
N LEU A 40 24.94 -11.07 9.33
CA LEU A 40 25.98 -10.09 9.55
C LEU A 40 26.55 -9.64 8.22
N ILE A 41 26.72 -8.35 8.03
CA ILE A 41 27.27 -7.75 6.83
C ILE A 41 28.45 -6.83 7.15
N VAL A 42 29.37 -6.76 6.17
CA VAL A 42 30.44 -5.77 6.12
C VAL A 42 30.39 -5.12 4.73
N ASN A 43 30.21 -3.80 4.66
CA ASN A 43 30.05 -3.06 3.39
C ASN A 43 29.03 -3.69 2.42
N GLY A 44 27.89 -4.15 2.95
CA GLY A 44 26.83 -4.75 2.14
C GLY A 44 27.04 -6.23 1.74
N HIS A 45 28.17 -6.83 2.09
CA HIS A 45 28.45 -8.26 1.83
C HIS A 45 28.18 -9.11 3.07
N ALA A 46 27.31 -10.10 2.92
CA ALA A 46 26.98 -11.03 4.00
C ALA A 46 28.21 -11.87 4.40
N LEU A 47 28.34 -12.07 5.71
CA LEU A 47 29.38 -12.94 6.30
C LEU A 47 28.87 -14.37 6.41
N THR A 48 29.70 -15.32 6.04
CA THR A 48 29.47 -16.74 6.26
C THR A 48 29.76 -17.12 7.71
N LYS A 49 29.20 -18.24 8.16
CA LYS A 49 29.48 -18.78 9.50
C LYS A 49 30.98 -18.95 9.77
N LYS A 50 31.78 -19.34 8.75
CA LYS A 50 33.23 -19.48 8.83
C LYS A 50 33.92 -18.14 9.08
N GLU A 51 33.53 -17.10 8.33
CA GLU A 51 34.09 -15.75 8.47
C GLU A 51 33.73 -15.12 9.82
N ILE A 52 32.51 -15.37 10.33
CA ILE A 52 32.12 -14.96 11.68
C ILE A 52 32.99 -15.62 12.74
N SER A 53 33.25 -16.94 12.59
CA SER A 53 34.13 -17.67 13.49
C SER A 53 35.60 -17.20 13.42
N GLU A 54 36.05 -16.77 12.24
CA GLU A 54 37.37 -16.16 12.06
C GLU A 54 37.46 -14.79 12.76
N LEU A 55 36.43 -13.91 12.61
CA LEU A 55 36.37 -12.63 13.30
C LEU A 55 36.41 -12.76 14.82
N LEU A 56 35.74 -13.78 15.39
CA LEU A 56 35.73 -14.06 16.83
C LEU A 56 37.07 -14.55 17.36
N LYS A 57 37.96 -15.06 16.49
CA LYS A 57 39.31 -15.54 16.84
C LYS A 57 40.40 -14.49 16.64
N MET A 58 40.12 -13.43 15.88
CA MET A 58 41.06 -12.32 15.68
C MET A 58 41.16 -11.46 16.92
N GLU A 59 42.29 -10.81 17.12
CA GLU A 59 42.47 -9.83 18.22
C GLU A 59 41.58 -8.60 18.04
N GLU A 60 41.16 -7.97 19.12
CA GLU A 60 40.40 -6.72 19.06
C GLU A 60 41.21 -5.61 18.38
N GLY A 61 40.52 -4.83 17.55
CA GLY A 61 41.12 -3.74 16.80
C GLY A 61 40.77 -3.77 15.32
N LEU A 62 41.75 -3.81 14.43
CA LEU A 62 41.56 -3.85 12.99
C LEU A 62 42.00 -5.18 12.40
N GLY A 63 41.09 -5.91 11.79
CA GLY A 63 41.36 -7.15 11.07
C GLY A 63 41.17 -6.99 9.56
N TRP A 64 41.86 -7.82 8.78
CA TRP A 64 41.70 -7.85 7.32
C TRP A 64 40.73 -8.96 6.94
N LEU A 65 39.57 -8.56 6.36
CA LEU A 65 38.54 -9.51 5.90
C LEU A 65 37.99 -9.08 4.54
N LYS A 66 37.84 -10.01 3.62
CA LYS A 66 37.30 -9.75 2.26
C LYS A 66 37.95 -8.58 1.53
N GLY A 67 39.27 -8.42 1.65
CA GLY A 67 40.00 -7.36 0.94
C GLY A 67 39.85 -5.96 1.57
N GLN A 68 39.44 -5.86 2.82
CA GLN A 68 39.23 -4.59 3.51
C GLN A 68 39.53 -4.68 5.01
N TRP A 69 39.80 -3.51 5.61
CA TRP A 69 39.96 -3.37 7.05
C TRP A 69 38.60 -3.31 7.75
N VAL A 70 38.41 -4.17 8.74
CA VAL A 70 37.18 -4.30 9.53
C VAL A 70 37.52 -4.05 11.00
N GLU A 71 36.71 -3.24 11.66
CA GLU A 71 36.79 -3.05 13.12
C GLU A 71 36.27 -4.30 13.83
N ILE A 72 37.12 -4.90 14.66
CA ILE A 72 36.82 -6.08 15.46
C ILE A 72 36.62 -5.62 16.90
N ASN A 73 35.39 -5.72 17.37
CA ASN A 73 34.99 -5.52 18.75
C ASN A 73 34.16 -6.73 19.19
N HIS A 74 34.72 -7.58 20.03
CA HIS A 74 34.09 -8.85 20.42
C HIS A 74 32.79 -8.61 21.18
N ASN A 75 32.73 -7.60 22.08
CA ASN A 75 31.50 -7.28 22.80
C ASN A 75 30.38 -6.86 21.84
N LYS A 76 30.68 -6.00 20.87
CA LYS A 76 29.73 -5.58 19.86
C LYS A 76 29.30 -6.74 18.97
N LEU A 77 30.23 -7.59 18.54
CA LEU A 77 29.93 -8.76 17.71
C LEU A 77 29.04 -9.76 18.44
N GLN A 78 29.29 -9.97 19.75
CA GLN A 78 28.49 -10.86 20.59
C GLN A 78 27.06 -10.31 20.77
N GLN A 79 26.90 -9.00 21.03
CA GLN A 79 25.59 -8.33 21.10
C GLN A 79 24.82 -8.46 19.78
N LEU A 80 25.50 -8.31 18.63
CA LEU A 80 24.89 -8.50 17.31
C LEU A 80 24.42 -9.94 17.09
N LEU A 81 25.19 -10.94 17.52
CA LEU A 81 24.79 -12.35 17.43
C LEU A 81 23.60 -12.66 18.33
N GLU A 82 23.58 -12.17 19.57
CA GLU A 82 22.46 -12.32 20.49
C GLU A 82 21.18 -11.63 19.95
N GLN A 83 21.33 -10.49 19.29
CA GLN A 83 20.19 -9.84 18.61
C GLN A 83 19.70 -10.65 17.42
N MET A 84 20.59 -11.24 16.62
CA MET A 84 20.19 -12.12 15.51
C MET A 84 19.40 -13.33 16.00
N GLU A 85 19.75 -13.92 17.13
CA GLU A 85 19.04 -15.06 17.71
C GLU A 85 17.63 -14.71 18.21
N LYS A 86 17.39 -13.43 18.56
CA LYS A 86 16.05 -12.94 18.96
C LYS A 86 15.10 -12.75 17.78
N TYR A 87 15.59 -12.73 16.55
CA TYR A 87 14.72 -12.73 15.39
C TYR A 87 14.17 -14.14 15.17
N ASP A 88 12.86 -14.32 15.29
CA ASP A 88 12.16 -15.60 15.05
C ASP A 88 12.11 -16.02 13.58
N GLY A 89 12.75 -15.28 12.69
CA GLY A 89 12.81 -15.53 11.25
C GLY A 89 11.59 -15.08 10.47
N THR A 90 10.65 -14.40 11.12
CA THR A 90 9.41 -13.94 10.50
C THR A 90 9.05 -12.51 10.88
N ILE A 91 8.31 -11.84 10.00
CA ILE A 91 7.78 -10.49 10.23
C ILE A 91 6.49 -10.31 9.43
N SER A 92 5.50 -9.60 9.95
CA SER A 92 4.34 -9.25 9.13
C SER A 92 4.73 -8.28 8.00
N LEU A 93 4.06 -8.36 6.86
CA LEU A 93 4.31 -7.41 5.75
C LEU A 93 4.07 -5.97 6.20
N LYS A 94 3.06 -5.73 7.02
CA LYS A 94 2.76 -4.44 7.63
C LYS A 94 3.94 -3.91 8.45
N ASP A 95 4.47 -4.72 9.36
CA ASP A 95 5.61 -4.32 10.19
C ASP A 95 6.88 -4.13 9.37
N ALA A 96 7.07 -4.95 8.33
CA ALA A 96 8.16 -4.80 7.38
C ALA A 96 8.12 -3.44 6.68
N LEU A 97 6.96 -3.03 6.16
CA LEU A 97 6.76 -1.73 5.50
C LEU A 97 6.93 -0.57 6.50
N THR A 98 6.35 -0.70 7.69
CA THR A 98 6.47 0.31 8.75
C THR A 98 7.92 0.49 9.17
N LYS A 99 8.64 -0.59 9.43
CA LYS A 99 10.07 -0.53 9.80
C LYS A 99 10.94 0.03 8.67
N THR A 100 10.64 -0.30 7.41
CA THR A 100 11.43 0.19 6.27
C THR A 100 11.29 1.70 6.05
N TYR A 101 10.10 2.27 6.33
CA TYR A 101 9.79 3.65 5.96
C TYR A 101 9.54 4.61 7.12
N ILE A 102 9.07 4.13 8.27
CA ILE A 102 8.69 4.98 9.41
C ILE A 102 9.70 4.89 10.58
N SER A 103 10.41 3.76 10.73
CA SER A 103 11.36 3.65 11.84
C SER A 103 12.38 4.78 11.77
N ASP A 104 12.40 5.58 12.81
CA ASP A 104 13.43 6.57 13.02
C ASP A 104 14.79 5.87 13.10
N GLU A 105 15.79 6.44 12.43
CA GLU A 105 17.19 6.07 12.70
C GLU A 105 17.52 6.23 14.19
N ASP A 106 16.74 7.03 14.93
CA ASP A 106 16.87 7.26 16.38
C ASP A 106 16.33 6.10 17.26
N ASN A 107 15.53 5.17 16.73
CA ASN A 107 15.03 3.98 17.45
C ASN A 107 15.64 2.65 16.99
N VAL A 108 16.40 2.67 15.93
CA VAL A 108 17.40 1.63 15.69
C VAL A 108 18.55 2.01 16.63
N ASP A 109 18.91 1.12 17.55
CA ASP A 109 20.12 1.26 18.34
C ASP A 109 21.25 1.66 17.40
N VAL A 110 21.50 2.97 17.27
CA VAL A 110 22.47 3.56 16.32
C VAL A 110 23.85 3.02 16.59
N ASP A 111 24.09 2.56 17.82
CA ASP A 111 25.33 1.89 18.22
C ASP A 111 25.46 0.46 17.68
N LEU A 112 24.38 -0.23 17.37
CA LEU A 112 24.41 -1.64 16.92
C LEU A 112 24.20 -1.83 15.41
N GLY A 113 23.78 -0.79 14.64
CA GLY A 113 23.80 -0.76 13.19
C GLY A 113 22.95 -1.85 12.51
N VAL A 114 21.67 -1.97 12.86
CA VAL A 114 20.72 -2.86 12.14
C VAL A 114 20.29 -2.20 10.84
N GLN A 115 20.51 -2.86 9.71
CA GLN A 115 20.06 -2.46 8.38
C GLN A 115 18.94 -3.38 7.90
N ILE A 116 17.88 -2.83 7.33
CA ILE A 116 16.79 -3.61 6.72
C ILE A 116 16.91 -3.54 5.21
N SER A 117 16.81 -4.69 4.54
CA SER A 117 16.78 -4.78 3.08
C SER A 117 15.56 -5.56 2.60
N ASN A 118 14.96 -5.10 1.50
CA ASN A 118 13.87 -5.82 0.86
C ASN A 118 14.42 -6.96 0.02
N GLY A 119 13.97 -8.18 0.29
CA GLY A 119 14.23 -9.36 -0.49
C GLY A 119 13.63 -9.30 -1.90
N LYS A 120 13.93 -10.27 -2.72
CA LYS A 120 13.60 -10.26 -4.15
C LYS A 120 12.09 -10.08 -4.38
N TRP A 121 11.27 -10.93 -3.77
CA TRP A 121 9.80 -10.87 -3.97
C TRP A 121 9.21 -9.53 -3.51
N LEU A 122 9.57 -9.05 -2.32
CA LEU A 122 9.03 -7.81 -1.77
C LEU A 122 9.43 -6.60 -2.63
N ARG A 123 10.69 -6.53 -3.04
CA ARG A 123 11.21 -5.45 -3.90
C ARG A 123 10.53 -5.44 -5.27
N GLU A 124 10.38 -6.61 -5.92
CA GLU A 124 9.72 -6.73 -7.22
C GLU A 124 8.24 -6.36 -7.11
N THR A 125 7.55 -6.84 -6.08
CA THR A 125 6.13 -6.54 -5.83
C THR A 125 5.90 -5.04 -5.63
N LEU A 126 6.65 -4.41 -4.73
CA LEU A 126 6.53 -2.96 -4.49
C LEU A 126 6.93 -2.13 -5.72
N GLY A 127 7.93 -2.59 -6.49
CA GLY A 127 8.32 -1.96 -7.76
C GLY A 127 7.20 -1.99 -8.80
N GLN A 128 6.52 -3.12 -8.94
CA GLN A 128 5.37 -3.26 -9.85
C GLN A 128 4.18 -2.38 -9.42
N LEU A 129 3.90 -2.30 -8.12
CA LEU A 129 2.81 -1.46 -7.63
C LEU A 129 3.07 0.04 -7.83
N LYS A 130 4.33 0.46 -7.76
CA LYS A 130 4.73 1.87 -8.05
C LYS A 130 4.67 2.20 -9.55
N ASP A 131 4.86 1.22 -10.41
CA ASP A 131 4.83 1.39 -11.87
C ASP A 131 3.87 0.36 -12.49
N PRO A 132 2.57 0.71 -12.62
CA PRO A 132 1.55 -0.19 -13.16
C PRO A 132 1.81 -0.69 -14.59
N SER A 133 2.69 -0.03 -15.36
CA SER A 133 3.06 -0.49 -16.69
C SER A 133 3.86 -1.80 -16.66
N LYS A 134 4.52 -2.10 -15.56
CA LYS A 134 5.29 -3.33 -15.31
C LYS A 134 4.44 -4.50 -14.80
N ILE A 135 3.18 -4.25 -14.47
CA ILE A 135 2.26 -5.30 -14.02
C ILE A 135 1.91 -6.19 -15.19
N ARG A 136 1.91 -7.50 -14.94
CA ARG A 136 1.52 -8.48 -15.94
C ARG A 136 0.10 -8.19 -16.45
N ASN A 137 -0.05 -8.08 -17.77
CA ASN A 137 -1.34 -7.88 -18.39
C ASN A 137 -2.30 -9.03 -18.06
N LYS A 138 -3.44 -8.70 -17.47
CA LYS A 138 -4.56 -9.61 -17.33
C LYS A 138 -5.46 -9.53 -18.57
N ALA A 139 -6.04 -10.67 -18.94
CA ALA A 139 -6.99 -10.71 -20.03
C ALA A 139 -8.21 -9.82 -19.70
N LYS A 140 -8.66 -9.06 -20.68
CA LYS A 140 -9.91 -8.30 -20.59
C LYS A 140 -11.05 -9.24 -20.25
N PRO A 141 -12.02 -8.86 -19.38
CA PRO A 141 -13.21 -9.65 -19.13
C PRO A 141 -13.96 -9.93 -20.46
N LYS A 142 -14.38 -11.18 -20.62
CA LYS A 142 -14.99 -11.67 -21.87
C LYS A 142 -16.25 -10.89 -22.26
N TYR A 143 -17.05 -10.53 -21.26
CA TYR A 143 -18.35 -9.89 -21.49
C TYR A 143 -18.35 -8.38 -21.29
N LEU A 144 -17.19 -7.79 -21.00
CA LEU A 144 -17.05 -6.34 -20.88
C LEU A 144 -17.29 -5.67 -22.24
N LYS A 145 -18.34 -4.85 -22.33
CA LYS A 145 -18.71 -4.07 -23.53
C LYS A 145 -18.01 -2.71 -23.56
N ALA A 146 -16.69 -2.69 -23.42
CA ALA A 146 -15.88 -1.48 -23.52
C ALA A 146 -14.50 -1.75 -24.12
N THR A 147 -13.91 -0.75 -24.74
CA THR A 147 -12.49 -0.73 -25.10
C THR A 147 -11.77 0.20 -24.12
N LEU A 148 -10.88 -0.37 -23.32
CA LEU A 148 -10.09 0.42 -22.38
C LEU A 148 -8.95 1.13 -23.10
N ARG A 149 -8.75 2.39 -22.81
CA ARG A 149 -7.54 3.12 -23.20
C ARG A 149 -6.31 2.49 -22.55
N PRO A 150 -5.09 2.65 -23.08
CA PRO A 150 -3.88 2.02 -22.51
C PRO A 150 -3.72 2.27 -21.02
N TYR A 151 -3.88 3.52 -20.57
CA TYR A 151 -3.79 3.85 -19.14
C TYR A 151 -4.93 3.24 -18.30
N GLN A 152 -6.15 3.13 -18.84
CA GLN A 152 -7.27 2.47 -18.14
C GLN A 152 -7.01 0.96 -18.01
N LYS A 153 -6.41 0.34 -19.02
CA LYS A 153 -5.97 -1.06 -18.95
C LYS A 153 -4.90 -1.26 -17.87
N ASN A 154 -3.97 -0.33 -17.74
CA ASN A 154 -2.97 -0.36 -16.67
C ASN A 154 -3.65 -0.24 -15.29
N GLY A 155 -4.66 0.62 -15.13
CA GLY A 155 -5.42 0.73 -13.89
C GLY A 155 -6.22 -0.54 -13.57
N TYR A 156 -6.85 -1.15 -14.58
CA TYR A 156 -7.50 -2.45 -14.43
C TYR A 156 -6.53 -3.55 -13.99
N ASN A 157 -5.35 -3.63 -14.60
CA ASN A 157 -4.31 -4.59 -14.22
C ASN A 157 -3.84 -4.36 -12.78
N TRP A 158 -3.65 -3.08 -12.40
CA TRP A 158 -3.23 -2.69 -11.07
C TRP A 158 -4.26 -3.04 -10.00
N LEU A 159 -5.56 -2.79 -10.22
CA LEU A 159 -6.63 -3.19 -9.31
C LEU A 159 -6.65 -4.72 -9.10
N ASN A 160 -6.50 -5.48 -10.19
CA ASN A 160 -6.40 -6.94 -10.07
C ASN A 160 -5.17 -7.39 -9.28
N GLN A 161 -4.02 -6.72 -9.49
CA GLN A 161 -2.80 -7.02 -8.73
C GLN A 161 -2.96 -6.71 -7.24
N MET A 162 -3.63 -5.59 -6.90
CA MET A 162 -3.96 -5.23 -5.51
C MET A 162 -4.84 -6.30 -4.87
N ASN A 163 -5.87 -6.75 -5.58
CA ASN A 163 -6.73 -7.84 -5.13
C ASN A 163 -5.97 -9.17 -4.95
N ASP A 164 -5.14 -9.54 -5.92
CA ASP A 164 -4.32 -10.77 -5.84
C ASP A 164 -3.33 -10.73 -4.65
N LEU A 165 -2.93 -9.54 -4.21
CA LEU A 165 -2.03 -9.32 -3.07
C LEU A 165 -2.76 -9.10 -1.75
N GLY A 166 -4.09 -8.95 -1.76
CA GLY A 166 -4.89 -8.66 -0.59
C GLY A 166 -4.69 -7.25 -0.03
N PHE A 167 -4.41 -6.26 -0.90
CA PHE A 167 -4.19 -4.87 -0.52
C PHE A 167 -5.39 -4.00 -0.87
N GLY A 168 -5.66 -3.00 -0.05
CA GLY A 168 -6.58 -1.93 -0.40
C GLY A 168 -5.95 -0.96 -1.41
N ALA A 169 -6.80 -0.39 -2.29
CA ALA A 169 -6.39 0.40 -3.44
C ALA A 169 -7.05 1.79 -3.46
N CYS A 170 -6.28 2.84 -3.70
CA CYS A 170 -6.78 4.19 -3.94
C CYS A 170 -6.65 4.56 -5.42
N LEU A 171 -7.76 4.59 -6.15
CA LEU A 171 -7.79 5.05 -7.54
C LEU A 171 -8.07 6.56 -7.55
N ALA A 172 -7.02 7.34 -7.75
CA ALA A 172 -7.01 8.79 -7.56
C ALA A 172 -6.78 9.57 -8.86
N ASP A 173 -7.12 9.00 -10.00
CA ASP A 173 -7.06 9.65 -11.30
C ASP A 173 -7.88 10.94 -11.33
N ASP A 174 -7.48 11.93 -12.10
CA ASP A 174 -8.27 13.13 -12.33
C ASP A 174 -9.69 12.82 -12.79
N MET A 175 -10.63 13.71 -12.51
CA MET A 175 -12.02 13.57 -12.97
C MET A 175 -12.08 13.43 -14.50
N GLY A 176 -12.91 12.51 -15.00
CA GLY A 176 -13.07 12.26 -16.44
C GLY A 176 -12.02 11.34 -17.07
N LEU A 177 -11.06 10.79 -16.31
CA LEU A 177 -10.15 9.77 -16.81
C LEU A 177 -10.75 8.35 -16.77
N GLY A 178 -12.04 8.21 -16.41
CA GLY A 178 -12.75 6.95 -16.44
C GLY A 178 -12.38 6.02 -15.27
N LYS A 179 -12.37 6.53 -14.05
CA LYS A 179 -12.26 5.70 -12.85
C LYS A 179 -13.34 4.61 -12.81
N THR A 180 -14.59 4.99 -13.07
CA THR A 180 -15.76 4.09 -13.06
C THR A 180 -15.58 2.91 -13.99
N ILE A 181 -15.17 3.12 -15.25
CA ILE A 181 -14.98 2.01 -16.20
C ILE A 181 -13.84 1.08 -15.83
N GLN A 182 -12.79 1.59 -15.19
CA GLN A 182 -11.69 0.76 -14.67
C GLN A 182 -12.19 -0.16 -13.55
N VAL A 183 -12.99 0.39 -12.61
CA VAL A 183 -13.60 -0.38 -11.53
C VAL A 183 -14.64 -1.36 -12.05
N ILE A 184 -15.53 -0.96 -12.96
CA ILE A 184 -16.49 -1.89 -13.59
C ILE A 184 -15.76 -3.04 -14.31
N SER A 185 -14.67 -2.75 -14.99
CA SER A 185 -13.86 -3.80 -15.64
C SER A 185 -13.27 -4.79 -14.65
N PHE A 186 -12.80 -4.28 -13.49
CA PHE A 186 -12.31 -5.11 -12.39
C PHE A 186 -13.45 -5.95 -11.80
N LEU A 187 -14.61 -5.38 -11.55
CA LEU A 187 -15.79 -6.07 -11.01
C LEU A 187 -16.31 -7.14 -11.97
N GLU A 188 -16.37 -6.84 -13.29
CA GLU A 188 -16.74 -7.83 -14.29
C GLU A 188 -15.78 -9.02 -14.30
N LYS A 189 -14.48 -8.78 -14.04
CA LYS A 189 -13.49 -9.85 -13.89
C LYS A 189 -13.72 -10.68 -12.64
N MET A 190 -14.07 -10.06 -11.52
CA MET A 190 -14.47 -10.77 -10.31
C MET A 190 -15.71 -11.64 -10.57
N TYR A 191 -16.72 -11.07 -11.20
CA TYR A 191 -17.98 -11.75 -11.56
C TYR A 191 -17.76 -12.95 -12.50
N GLU A 192 -16.88 -12.82 -13.50
CA GLU A 192 -16.48 -13.95 -14.35
C GLU A 192 -15.81 -15.09 -13.56
N ASN A 193 -14.98 -14.74 -12.58
CA ASN A 193 -14.22 -15.69 -11.79
C ASN A 193 -15.11 -16.40 -10.74
N ASN A 194 -16.00 -15.64 -10.10
CA ASN A 194 -16.92 -16.16 -9.07
C ASN A 194 -18.17 -15.28 -9.00
N LYS A 195 -19.30 -15.82 -9.43
CA LYS A 195 -20.60 -15.14 -9.42
C LYS A 195 -21.20 -15.00 -8.02
N GLU A 196 -20.80 -15.87 -7.11
CA GLU A 196 -21.23 -15.87 -5.70
C GLU A 196 -20.50 -14.82 -4.85
N SER A 197 -19.54 -14.09 -5.44
CA SER A 197 -18.89 -12.98 -4.75
C SER A 197 -19.88 -11.84 -4.50
N HIS A 198 -19.70 -11.15 -3.38
CA HIS A 198 -20.55 -10.02 -2.99
C HIS A 198 -19.74 -8.73 -2.86
N VAL A 199 -20.14 -7.74 -3.63
CA VAL A 199 -19.49 -6.42 -3.67
C VAL A 199 -20.42 -5.36 -3.11
N LEU A 200 -19.90 -4.49 -2.25
CA LEU A 200 -20.61 -3.31 -1.76
C LEU A 200 -20.03 -2.04 -2.34
N LEU A 201 -20.86 -1.27 -3.03
CA LEU A 201 -20.54 0.02 -3.61
C LEU A 201 -21.23 1.13 -2.81
N ILE A 202 -20.46 2.01 -2.18
CA ILE A 202 -20.99 3.16 -1.45
C ILE A 202 -20.66 4.43 -2.23
N VAL A 203 -21.69 5.13 -2.66
CA VAL A 203 -21.58 6.30 -3.56
C VAL A 203 -22.39 7.48 -3.03
N PRO A 204 -22.09 8.71 -3.45
CA PRO A 204 -23.00 9.85 -3.26
C PRO A 204 -24.37 9.57 -3.89
N ALA A 205 -25.46 10.05 -3.26
CA ALA A 205 -26.81 9.81 -3.75
C ALA A 205 -27.02 10.27 -5.21
N SER A 206 -26.37 11.36 -5.61
CA SER A 206 -26.41 11.89 -6.97
C SER A 206 -25.77 10.95 -8.03
N LEU A 207 -24.92 10.01 -7.61
CA LEU A 207 -24.21 9.12 -8.51
C LEU A 207 -24.85 7.72 -8.64
N LEU A 208 -25.87 7.39 -7.84
CA LEU A 208 -26.57 6.10 -7.93
C LEU A 208 -27.03 5.76 -9.35
N GLY A 209 -27.75 6.69 -9.98
CA GLY A 209 -28.26 6.50 -11.34
C GLY A 209 -27.16 6.49 -12.41
N ASN A 210 -26.02 7.11 -12.14
CA ASN A 210 -24.89 7.06 -13.07
C ASN A 210 -24.21 5.69 -13.03
N TRP A 211 -23.99 5.14 -11.82
CA TRP A 211 -23.39 3.82 -11.64
C TRP A 211 -24.22 2.71 -12.27
N SER A 212 -25.56 2.71 -12.06
CA SER A 212 -26.46 1.72 -12.68
C SER A 212 -26.40 1.78 -14.20
N LYS A 213 -26.48 2.97 -14.78
CA LYS A 213 -26.39 3.17 -16.26
C LYS A 213 -25.03 2.70 -16.80
N GLU A 214 -23.93 2.95 -16.12
CA GLU A 214 -22.62 2.51 -16.58
C GLU A 214 -22.43 0.99 -16.45
N ILE A 215 -22.97 0.37 -15.40
CA ILE A 215 -22.99 -1.10 -15.27
C ILE A 215 -23.81 -1.72 -16.39
N ASP A 216 -25.04 -1.27 -16.62
CA ASP A 216 -25.90 -1.77 -17.70
C ASP A 216 -25.24 -1.65 -19.08
N LYS A 217 -24.52 -0.56 -19.30
CA LYS A 217 -23.82 -0.29 -20.55
C LYS A 217 -22.58 -1.17 -20.75
N PHE A 218 -21.73 -1.30 -19.73
CA PHE A 218 -20.41 -1.89 -19.87
C PHE A 218 -20.31 -3.34 -19.38
N ALA A 219 -21.11 -3.71 -18.38
CA ALA A 219 -21.15 -5.04 -17.79
C ALA A 219 -22.60 -5.58 -17.64
N PRO A 220 -23.37 -5.70 -18.77
CA PRO A 220 -24.82 -5.96 -18.74
C PRO A 220 -25.20 -7.33 -18.19
N ARG A 221 -24.25 -8.20 -17.89
CA ARG A 221 -24.49 -9.53 -17.27
C ARG A 221 -24.29 -9.51 -15.77
N MET A 222 -23.66 -8.48 -15.24
CA MET A 222 -23.39 -8.32 -13.80
C MET A 222 -24.70 -7.96 -13.10
N THR A 223 -25.12 -8.79 -12.16
CA THR A 223 -26.32 -8.55 -11.35
C THR A 223 -26.03 -7.52 -10.26
N TYR A 224 -26.93 -6.58 -10.08
CA TYR A 224 -26.80 -5.60 -9.01
C TYR A 224 -28.14 -5.21 -8.39
N HIS A 225 -28.11 -4.78 -7.14
CA HIS A 225 -29.23 -4.25 -6.39
C HIS A 225 -28.93 -2.84 -5.88
N ILE A 226 -29.92 -1.94 -5.96
CA ILE A 226 -29.81 -0.58 -5.42
C ILE A 226 -30.51 -0.52 -4.08
N LEU A 227 -29.72 -0.45 -3.00
CA LEU A 227 -30.21 -0.33 -1.64
C LEU A 227 -30.34 1.17 -1.28
N HIS A 228 -31.53 1.74 -1.50
CA HIS A 228 -31.79 3.16 -1.27
C HIS A 228 -33.27 3.45 -0.95
N GLY A 229 -33.54 4.55 -0.23
CA GLY A 229 -34.88 5.00 0.10
C GLY A 229 -35.55 4.15 1.19
N LYS A 230 -36.71 3.62 0.88
CA LYS A 230 -37.51 2.76 1.78
C LYS A 230 -37.13 1.28 1.73
N THR A 231 -36.32 0.88 0.76
CA THR A 231 -35.86 -0.50 0.59
C THR A 231 -34.77 -0.78 1.62
N ASN A 232 -35.11 -1.54 2.64
CA ASN A 232 -34.21 -1.91 3.74
C ASN A 232 -33.79 -3.40 3.68
N ILE A 233 -34.09 -4.07 2.58
CA ILE A 233 -33.81 -5.50 2.39
C ILE A 233 -32.61 -5.63 1.48
N LEU A 234 -31.59 -6.34 1.95
CA LEU A 234 -30.44 -6.72 1.17
C LEU A 234 -30.84 -7.85 0.22
N ASP A 235 -30.56 -7.71 -1.07
CA ASP A 235 -30.71 -8.78 -2.04
C ASP A 235 -29.45 -9.65 -2.02
N GLU A 236 -29.57 -10.85 -1.50
CA GLU A 236 -28.44 -11.77 -1.32
C GLU A 236 -28.04 -12.49 -2.63
N ASP A 237 -28.91 -12.49 -3.64
CA ASP A 237 -28.65 -13.15 -4.93
C ASP A 237 -27.89 -12.25 -5.89
N CYS A 238 -27.77 -10.95 -5.59
CA CYS A 238 -27.05 -10.01 -6.44
C CYS A 238 -25.56 -9.96 -6.14
N PHE A 239 -24.74 -9.94 -7.19
CA PHE A 239 -23.30 -9.77 -7.07
C PHE A 239 -22.90 -8.42 -6.48
N ALA A 240 -23.53 -7.32 -6.90
CA ALA A 240 -23.20 -5.99 -6.41
C ALA A 240 -24.38 -5.32 -5.70
N THR A 241 -24.15 -4.78 -4.51
CA THR A 241 -25.08 -3.90 -3.80
C THR A 241 -24.58 -2.46 -3.92
N ILE A 242 -25.37 -1.58 -4.49
CA ILE A 242 -25.04 -0.14 -4.62
C ILE A 242 -25.86 0.62 -3.60
N THR A 243 -25.21 1.41 -2.76
CA THR A 243 -25.89 2.18 -1.71
C THR A 243 -25.25 3.55 -1.52
N THR A 244 -25.83 4.36 -0.63
CA THR A 244 -25.30 5.69 -0.31
C THR A 244 -24.62 5.71 1.04
N TYR A 245 -23.77 6.73 1.26
CA TYR A 245 -23.11 6.98 2.54
C TYR A 245 -24.11 7.10 3.71
N GLY A 246 -25.24 7.75 3.48
CA GLY A 246 -26.30 7.89 4.48
C GLY A 246 -27.01 6.57 4.80
N MET A 247 -27.19 5.70 3.82
CA MET A 247 -27.75 4.35 4.04
C MET A 247 -26.73 3.47 4.76
N ALA A 248 -25.47 3.50 4.36
CA ALA A 248 -24.40 2.72 5.01
C ALA A 248 -24.24 3.05 6.51
N LEU A 249 -24.55 4.30 6.91
CA LEU A 249 -24.59 4.69 8.32
C LEU A 249 -25.76 4.04 9.10
N ARG A 250 -26.90 3.82 8.43
CA ARG A 250 -28.16 3.37 9.09
C ARG A 250 -28.38 1.87 9.03
N MET A 251 -27.77 1.20 8.06
CA MET A 251 -28.03 -0.23 7.79
C MET A 251 -26.96 -1.10 8.48
N GLU A 252 -27.30 -1.62 9.65
CA GLU A 252 -26.40 -2.50 10.43
C GLU A 252 -26.14 -3.82 9.71
N CYS A 253 -27.10 -4.34 8.94
CA CYS A 253 -26.95 -5.59 8.16
C CYS A 253 -25.74 -5.58 7.22
N LEU A 254 -25.26 -4.40 6.78
CA LEU A 254 -24.04 -4.29 5.97
C LEU A 254 -22.77 -4.68 6.75
N GLN A 255 -22.83 -4.69 8.09
CA GLN A 255 -21.73 -5.07 8.98
C GLN A 255 -21.79 -6.57 9.39
N GLU A 256 -22.89 -7.25 9.11
CA GLU A 256 -23.14 -8.63 9.54
C GLU A 256 -22.52 -9.67 8.59
N ARG A 257 -22.17 -9.26 7.36
CA ARG A 257 -21.51 -10.14 6.38
C ARG A 257 -20.14 -9.61 5.96
N VAL A 258 -19.26 -10.52 5.56
CA VAL A 258 -17.98 -10.16 4.95
C VAL A 258 -18.17 -9.96 3.45
N TRP A 259 -17.83 -8.77 2.97
CA TRP A 259 -17.88 -8.43 1.54
C TRP A 259 -16.56 -8.82 0.88
N ASP A 260 -16.61 -9.39 -0.33
CA ASP A 260 -15.41 -9.67 -1.10
C ASP A 260 -14.70 -8.39 -1.53
N CYS A 261 -15.47 -7.34 -1.87
CA CYS A 261 -14.93 -6.02 -2.17
C CYS A 261 -15.86 -4.91 -1.64
N LEU A 262 -15.28 -3.93 -0.95
CA LEU A 262 -15.95 -2.70 -0.51
C LEU A 262 -15.35 -1.51 -1.25
N ILE A 263 -16.19 -0.80 -2.02
CA ILE A 263 -15.78 0.30 -2.87
C ILE A 263 -16.45 1.59 -2.40
N LEU A 264 -15.66 2.65 -2.24
CA LEU A 264 -16.15 3.99 -1.96
C LEU A 264 -15.90 4.87 -3.19
N ASP A 265 -16.97 5.47 -3.72
CA ASP A 265 -16.84 6.54 -4.69
C ASP A 265 -16.90 7.90 -3.96
N GLU A 266 -16.11 8.87 -4.44
CA GLU A 266 -15.88 10.15 -3.76
C GLU A 266 -15.46 9.95 -2.30
N ALA A 267 -14.40 9.17 -2.10
CA ALA A 267 -13.95 8.72 -0.78
C ALA A 267 -13.52 9.86 0.18
N GLN A 268 -13.45 11.12 -0.29
CA GLN A 268 -13.31 12.29 0.60
C GLN A 268 -14.45 12.36 1.65
N ALA A 269 -15.57 11.67 1.43
CA ALA A 269 -16.66 11.56 2.39
C ALA A 269 -16.25 10.91 3.73
N ILE A 270 -15.14 10.15 3.76
CA ILE A 270 -14.60 9.51 4.98
C ILE A 270 -13.30 10.16 5.48
N LYS A 271 -12.96 11.35 5.02
CA LYS A 271 -11.72 12.05 5.42
C LYS A 271 -11.64 12.36 6.91
N ASN A 272 -12.76 12.64 7.54
CA ASN A 272 -12.80 12.91 8.98
C ASN A 272 -13.09 11.63 9.77
N PRO A 273 -12.10 11.07 10.52
CA PRO A 273 -12.28 9.83 11.28
C PRO A 273 -13.25 9.93 12.45
N ALA A 274 -13.53 11.14 12.91
CA ALA A 274 -14.40 11.38 14.07
C ALA A 274 -15.90 11.27 13.73
N THR A 275 -16.29 11.33 12.46
CA THR A 275 -17.71 11.28 12.09
C THR A 275 -18.33 9.91 12.31
N LYS A 276 -19.61 9.87 12.67
CA LYS A 276 -20.38 8.62 12.80
C LYS A 276 -20.36 7.82 11.49
N GLN A 277 -20.50 8.51 10.35
CA GLN A 277 -20.47 7.91 9.01
C GLN A 277 -19.15 7.19 8.74
N THR A 278 -18.02 7.86 8.96
CA THR A 278 -16.69 7.24 8.74
C THR A 278 -16.50 6.01 9.62
N ARG A 279 -16.89 6.10 10.88
CA ARG A 279 -16.79 4.95 11.82
C ARG A 279 -17.68 3.78 11.41
N ALA A 280 -18.91 4.03 10.97
CA ALA A 280 -19.81 2.98 10.50
C ALA A 280 -19.24 2.28 9.26
N ILE A 281 -18.76 3.03 8.25
CA ILE A 281 -18.20 2.48 7.02
C ILE A 281 -16.92 1.66 7.30
N LYS A 282 -16.03 2.15 8.17
CA LYS A 282 -14.81 1.42 8.54
C LYS A 282 -15.08 0.10 9.27
N LYS A 283 -16.23 -0.06 9.92
CA LYS A 283 -16.66 -1.30 10.58
C LYS A 283 -17.13 -2.38 9.62
N ILE A 284 -17.54 -2.03 8.39
CA ILE A 284 -18.01 -3.00 7.40
C ILE A 284 -16.85 -3.95 7.07
N PRO A 285 -17.00 -5.26 7.33
CA PRO A 285 -15.94 -6.22 7.07
C PRO A 285 -15.83 -6.51 5.57
N SER A 286 -14.60 -6.53 5.04
CA SER A 286 -14.36 -6.80 3.64
C SER A 286 -12.96 -7.35 3.41
N GLN A 287 -12.80 -8.19 2.37
CA GLN A 287 -11.52 -8.77 1.98
C GLN A 287 -10.65 -7.75 1.25
N MET A 288 -11.24 -7.01 0.30
CA MET A 288 -10.58 -5.93 -0.44
C MET A 288 -11.32 -4.61 -0.24
N ARG A 289 -10.59 -3.50 -0.26
CA ARG A 289 -11.14 -2.15 -0.18
C ARG A 289 -10.60 -1.26 -1.28
N ILE A 290 -11.51 -0.56 -1.96
CA ILE A 290 -11.15 0.41 -3.01
C ILE A 290 -11.73 1.78 -2.63
N ALA A 291 -10.91 2.81 -2.71
CA ALA A 291 -11.35 4.19 -2.62
C ALA A 291 -11.13 4.89 -3.97
N MET A 292 -12.17 5.51 -4.49
CA MET A 292 -12.11 6.36 -5.67
C MET A 292 -12.22 7.82 -5.23
N THR A 293 -11.30 8.66 -5.67
CA THR A 293 -11.31 10.09 -5.35
C THR A 293 -10.57 10.88 -6.41
N GLY A 294 -10.94 12.14 -6.65
CA GLY A 294 -10.15 13.06 -7.47
C GLY A 294 -9.02 13.74 -6.68
N THR A 295 -9.11 13.74 -5.36
CA THR A 295 -8.20 14.46 -4.45
C THR A 295 -7.75 13.56 -3.29
N PRO A 296 -6.78 12.65 -3.52
CA PRO A 296 -6.39 11.66 -2.51
C PRO A 296 -5.69 12.28 -1.30
N ILE A 297 -4.98 13.36 -1.50
CA ILE A 297 -4.21 14.09 -0.48
C ILE A 297 -4.51 15.57 -0.66
N GLU A 298 -5.46 16.08 0.09
CA GLU A 298 -5.61 17.51 0.34
C GLU A 298 -4.62 17.94 1.43
N ASN A 299 -4.52 19.21 1.73
CA ASN A 299 -3.50 19.85 2.58
C ASN A 299 -3.42 19.33 4.03
N ASP A 300 -4.18 18.31 4.41
CA ASP A 300 -4.21 17.75 5.75
C ASP A 300 -3.85 16.26 5.77
N LEU A 301 -2.74 15.93 6.45
CA LEU A 301 -2.27 14.56 6.62
C LEU A 301 -3.25 13.68 7.43
N SER A 302 -4.14 14.28 8.24
CA SER A 302 -5.16 13.50 8.95
C SER A 302 -6.18 12.84 8.01
N ASN A 303 -6.44 13.47 6.87
CA ASN A 303 -7.28 12.93 5.80
C ASN A 303 -6.63 11.69 5.17
N LEU A 304 -5.31 11.75 4.96
CA LEU A 304 -4.52 10.61 4.47
C LEU A 304 -4.60 9.44 5.45
N TRP A 305 -4.41 9.70 6.75
CA TRP A 305 -4.54 8.65 7.76
C TRP A 305 -5.91 7.99 7.74
N SER A 306 -6.98 8.80 7.69
CA SER A 306 -8.35 8.26 7.67
C SER A 306 -8.61 7.37 6.46
N LEU A 307 -8.12 7.77 5.29
CA LEU A 307 -8.22 7.00 4.05
C LEU A 307 -7.45 5.67 4.15
N PHE A 308 -6.22 5.71 4.65
CA PHE A 308 -5.40 4.50 4.78
C PHE A 308 -5.86 3.57 5.90
N ASP A 309 -6.43 4.10 6.99
CA ASP A 309 -7.09 3.30 8.02
C ASP A 309 -8.34 2.57 7.49
N PHE A 310 -8.98 3.13 6.44
CA PHE A 310 -10.00 2.41 5.69
C PHE A 310 -9.38 1.37 4.74
N LEU A 311 -8.43 1.75 3.89
CA LEU A 311 -7.88 0.88 2.84
C LEU A 311 -7.02 -0.25 3.40
N ASN A 312 -6.07 0.10 4.25
CA ASN A 312 -4.98 -0.75 4.71
C ASN A 312 -4.74 -0.50 6.20
N LYS A 313 -5.67 -0.98 7.01
CA LYS A 313 -5.72 -0.72 8.45
C LYS A 313 -4.38 -1.03 9.12
N GLY A 314 -3.86 -0.05 9.85
CA GLY A 314 -2.62 -0.18 10.62
C GLY A 314 -1.35 0.12 9.83
N LEU A 315 -1.37 0.32 8.50
CA LEU A 315 -0.19 0.71 7.72
C LEU A 315 0.44 2.01 8.23
N LEU A 316 -0.37 2.99 8.62
CA LEU A 316 0.07 4.28 9.16
C LEU A 316 0.05 4.32 10.71
N GLY A 317 -0.03 3.17 11.36
CA GLY A 317 -0.13 3.08 12.81
C GLY A 317 -1.48 3.56 13.37
N SER A 318 -1.55 3.74 14.69
CA SER A 318 -2.73 4.31 15.33
C SER A 318 -2.90 5.82 15.02
N ALA A 319 -4.08 6.37 15.27
CA ALA A 319 -4.33 7.81 15.11
C ALA A 319 -3.37 8.66 15.96
N THR A 320 -3.03 8.17 17.16
CA THR A 320 -2.10 8.84 18.07
C THR A 320 -0.66 8.81 17.53
N ASP A 321 -0.20 7.65 17.06
CA ASP A 321 1.13 7.49 16.48
C ASP A 321 1.29 8.37 15.24
N PHE A 322 0.29 8.37 14.37
CA PHE A 322 0.31 9.20 13.17
C PHE A 322 0.27 10.70 13.49
N LYS A 323 -0.49 11.13 14.51
CA LYS A 323 -0.47 12.51 14.98
C LYS A 323 0.91 12.93 15.50
N ASN A 324 1.63 12.03 16.17
CA ASN A 324 3.01 12.30 16.60
C ASN A 324 3.95 12.34 15.40
N TYR A 325 3.76 11.45 14.41
CA TYR A 325 4.52 11.45 13.16
C TYR A 325 4.32 12.75 12.36
N THR A 326 3.10 13.29 12.28
CA THR A 326 2.84 14.56 11.58
C THR A 326 3.58 15.75 12.18
N LYS A 327 3.82 15.78 13.49
CA LYS A 327 4.65 16.81 14.14
C LYS A 327 6.11 16.73 13.65
N LYS A 328 6.64 15.51 13.46
CA LYS A 328 8.00 15.30 12.91
C LYS A 328 8.06 15.73 11.43
N VAL A 329 7.02 15.44 10.63
CA VAL A 329 6.92 15.88 9.23
C VAL A 329 7.00 17.40 9.11
N GLN A 330 6.40 18.15 10.04
CA GLN A 330 6.46 19.62 10.05
C GLN A 330 7.86 20.14 10.40
N ALA A 331 8.60 19.41 11.24
CA ALA A 331 9.94 19.80 11.67
C ALA A 331 11.03 19.38 10.68
N TYR A 332 10.85 18.24 9.98
CA TYR A 332 11.86 17.60 9.15
C TYR A 332 11.27 17.15 7.80
N PRO A 333 11.62 17.81 6.67
CA PRO A 333 11.07 17.51 5.33
C PRO A 333 11.27 16.07 4.83
N GLU A 334 12.33 15.38 5.27
CA GLU A 334 12.62 14.00 4.90
C GLU A 334 11.51 13.02 5.29
N TYR A 335 10.79 13.28 6.39
CA TYR A 335 9.68 12.44 6.84
C TYR A 335 8.50 12.45 5.88
N ILE A 336 8.26 13.55 5.15
CA ILE A 336 7.22 13.58 4.12
C ILE A 336 7.59 12.70 2.93
N THR A 337 8.89 12.63 2.61
CA THR A 337 9.38 11.76 1.53
C THR A 337 9.22 10.29 1.92
N LYS A 338 9.58 9.91 3.14
CA LYS A 338 9.37 8.55 3.69
C LYS A 338 7.89 8.17 3.65
N LEU A 339 7.00 9.06 4.09
CA LEU A 339 5.55 8.85 4.04
C LEU A 339 5.04 8.63 2.61
N LYS A 340 5.44 9.49 1.68
CA LYS A 340 5.09 9.36 0.25
C LYS A 340 5.55 8.02 -0.32
N MET A 341 6.77 7.60 0.00
CA MET A 341 7.31 6.31 -0.48
C MET A 341 6.50 5.12 0.05
N MET A 342 6.03 5.20 1.30
CA MET A 342 5.24 4.14 1.92
C MET A 342 3.83 4.02 1.33
N VAL A 343 3.16 5.14 1.06
CA VAL A 343 1.77 5.13 0.58
C VAL A 343 1.65 5.03 -0.94
N SER A 344 2.67 5.46 -1.69
CA SER A 344 2.64 5.51 -3.16
C SER A 344 2.32 4.18 -3.84
N PRO A 345 2.73 3.00 -3.35
CA PRO A 345 2.35 1.73 -3.97
C PRO A 345 0.85 1.44 -4.00
N PHE A 346 0.09 2.08 -3.11
CA PHE A 346 -1.34 1.87 -2.90
C PHE A 346 -2.22 2.97 -3.49
N ILE A 347 -1.61 3.96 -4.17
CA ILE A 347 -2.30 5.08 -4.81
C ILE A 347 -1.95 5.10 -6.30
N LEU A 348 -2.94 4.96 -7.15
CA LEU A 348 -2.79 5.19 -8.58
C LEU A 348 -3.39 6.54 -8.94
N ARG A 349 -2.52 7.51 -9.30
CA ARG A 349 -2.92 8.86 -9.68
C ARG A 349 -2.31 9.26 -11.01
N ARG A 350 -3.16 9.66 -11.94
CA ARG A 350 -2.77 10.20 -13.26
C ARG A 350 -3.45 11.55 -13.45
N LEU A 351 -2.72 12.47 -14.04
CA LEU A 351 -3.19 13.82 -14.31
C LEU A 351 -3.58 13.95 -15.78
N LYS A 352 -4.63 14.71 -16.08
CA LYS A 352 -5.04 15.03 -17.46
C LYS A 352 -3.97 15.79 -18.23
N THR A 353 -3.11 16.51 -17.52
CA THR A 353 -2.01 17.29 -18.09
C THR A 353 -0.79 16.47 -18.50
N ASP A 354 -0.74 15.20 -18.09
CA ASP A 354 0.39 14.32 -18.45
C ASP A 354 0.19 13.72 -19.86
N LYS A 355 0.79 14.38 -20.84
CA LYS A 355 0.74 13.96 -22.25
C LYS A 355 1.39 12.60 -22.52
N SER A 356 2.26 12.12 -21.66
CA SER A 356 2.87 10.79 -21.77
C SER A 356 1.88 9.66 -21.50
N ILE A 357 0.85 9.96 -20.71
CA ILE A 357 -0.20 9.01 -20.33
C ILE A 357 -1.43 9.18 -21.21
N ILE A 358 -1.74 10.42 -21.61
CA ILE A 358 -2.98 10.78 -22.30
C ILE A 358 -2.62 11.64 -23.52
N SER A 359 -2.29 10.96 -24.63
CA SER A 359 -1.91 11.63 -25.89
C SER A 359 -3.11 12.13 -26.70
N ASP A 360 -4.32 11.68 -26.39
CA ASP A 360 -5.52 11.88 -27.21
C ASP A 360 -6.60 12.79 -26.58
N LEU A 361 -6.29 13.47 -25.45
CA LEU A 361 -7.16 14.51 -24.93
C LEU A 361 -6.78 15.87 -25.52
N PRO A 362 -7.78 16.70 -25.93
CA PRO A 362 -7.52 18.07 -26.35
C PRO A 362 -6.90 18.90 -25.21
N ASP A 363 -6.10 19.88 -25.55
CA ASP A 363 -5.54 20.81 -24.58
C ASP A 363 -6.68 21.55 -23.84
N LYS A 364 -6.46 21.81 -22.55
CA LYS A 364 -7.41 22.58 -21.73
C LYS A 364 -7.42 24.02 -22.25
N MET A 365 -8.53 24.45 -22.83
CA MET A 365 -8.74 25.88 -23.13
C MET A 365 -9.46 26.52 -21.93
N GLU A 366 -8.82 27.49 -21.32
CA GLU A 366 -9.46 28.39 -20.34
C GLU A 366 -9.90 29.65 -21.10
N ILE A 367 -11.22 29.83 -21.23
CA ILE A 367 -11.80 31.05 -21.75
C ILE A 367 -12.20 31.89 -20.54
N THR A 368 -11.50 33.01 -20.32
CA THR A 368 -11.86 33.98 -19.30
C THR A 368 -12.82 34.98 -19.95
N GLU A 369 -14.11 34.89 -19.70
CA GLU A 369 -15.06 35.95 -20.03
C GLU A 369 -15.04 37.01 -18.90
N HIS A 370 -14.66 38.21 -19.23
CA HIS A 370 -14.84 39.35 -18.36
C HIS A 370 -16.30 39.83 -18.52
N VAL A 371 -17.11 39.66 -17.47
CA VAL A 371 -18.45 40.27 -17.35
C VAL A 371 -18.33 41.60 -16.66
#